data_8c5775d52760aebd4524ff3ea2cd40c3
#
_entry.id   8c5775d52760aebd4524ff3ea2cd40c3
#
_cell.length_a   1.000
_cell.length_b   1.000
_cell.length_c   1.000
_cell.angle_alpha   90.00
_cell.angle_beta   90.00
_cell.angle_gamma   90.00
#
_symmetry.space_group_name_H-M   'P 1'
#
loop_
_entity.id
_entity.type
_entity.pdbx_description
1 polymer ?
#
loop_
_entity_poly.entity_id
_entity_poly.type
_entity_poly.pdbx_seq_one_letter_code
_entity_poly.pdbx_strand_id
1 'polypeptide(L)'
;MRELIIDLDAIAYNLDVMRKRAGGVKVCGVVKANAYGHGMVEVARKLEDAGVDYLGVADVAEALELRRAGIDAPILAWLHDPHEMFVEALNEGIELGLANEDHLNRVAAAAEITGRLARVHLKVDTGLNRNGATAAEWDGLLKLARALVAEGFIQVVGIFSHLSSTGEAEDLAQIERFNAAVEVARESGLQFELRHLTASDGSLNYPQSQYEMVRVGVALYGLSPFADHHSKEYGLRPAMTATANVTQVKRVPAGEGVSYGYMHRTAAETTLALVPVGYA
;
A
#
# COMPACT_ATOMS: atom_id res chain seq x y z
N MET A 1 -9.46 6.07 30.85
CA MET A 1 -9.87 5.33 29.64
C MET A 1 -8.92 5.76 28.52
N ARG A 2 -8.55 4.85 27.64
CA ARG A 2 -7.66 5.10 26.47
C ARG A 2 -8.48 4.79 25.23
N GLU A 3 -8.39 5.63 24.20
CA GLU A 3 -9.15 5.46 22.97
C GLU A 3 -8.28 5.83 21.75
N LEU A 4 -8.44 5.08 20.65
CA LEU A 4 -8.02 5.46 19.33
C LEU A 4 -9.29 5.79 18.54
N ILE A 5 -9.40 7.02 18.13
CA ILE A 5 -10.52 7.52 17.34
C ILE A 5 -10.06 7.57 15.88
N ILE A 6 -10.79 6.88 15.00
CA ILE A 6 -10.53 6.88 13.57
C ILE A 6 -11.60 7.72 12.87
N ASP A 7 -11.16 8.76 12.20
CA ASP A 7 -11.99 9.64 11.37
C ASP A 7 -12.01 9.10 9.92
N LEU A 8 -13.04 8.32 9.59
CA LEU A 8 -13.22 7.77 8.25
C LEU A 8 -13.51 8.87 7.20
N ASP A 9 -14.12 9.99 7.61
CA ASP A 9 -14.37 11.10 6.68
C ASP A 9 -13.07 11.82 6.31
N ALA A 10 -12.10 11.87 7.22
CA ALA A 10 -10.76 12.35 6.89
C ALA A 10 -10.08 11.44 5.84
N ILE A 11 -10.27 10.12 5.91
CA ILE A 11 -9.73 9.17 4.92
C ILE A 11 -10.36 9.41 3.54
N ALA A 12 -11.68 9.52 3.46
CA ALA A 12 -12.38 9.81 2.20
C ALA A 12 -11.96 11.19 1.63
N TYR A 13 -11.80 12.18 2.49
CA TYR A 13 -11.27 13.49 2.10
C TYR A 13 -9.85 13.40 1.54
N ASN A 14 -8.97 12.65 2.19
CA ASN A 14 -7.59 12.45 1.73
C ASN A 14 -7.54 11.70 0.39
N LEU A 15 -8.43 10.74 0.15
CA LEU A 15 -8.59 10.10 -1.16
C LEU A 15 -8.89 11.14 -2.24
N ASP A 16 -9.84 12.04 -2.00
CA ASP A 16 -10.20 13.10 -2.94
C ASP A 16 -9.04 14.08 -3.21
N VAL A 17 -8.27 14.44 -2.17
CA VAL A 17 -7.05 15.24 -2.30
C VAL A 17 -6.04 14.53 -3.20
N MET A 18 -5.77 13.25 -2.96
CA MET A 18 -4.79 12.48 -3.74
C MET A 18 -5.27 12.24 -5.18
N ARG A 19 -6.57 12.00 -5.39
CA ARG A 19 -7.17 11.89 -6.72
C ARG A 19 -6.97 13.17 -7.56
N LYS A 20 -7.19 14.33 -6.97
CA LYS A 20 -6.95 15.62 -7.63
C LYS A 20 -5.49 15.83 -7.98
N ARG A 21 -4.57 15.45 -7.09
CA ARG A 21 -3.13 15.55 -7.33
C ARG A 21 -2.63 14.53 -8.37
N ALA A 22 -3.26 13.40 -8.45
CA ALA A 22 -2.98 12.38 -9.46
C ALA A 22 -3.53 12.73 -10.86
N GLY A 23 -4.14 13.91 -11.04
CA GLY A 23 -4.53 14.38 -12.38
C GLY A 23 -5.60 13.54 -13.07
N GLY A 24 -6.38 12.75 -12.33
CA GLY A 24 -7.48 11.94 -12.86
C GLY A 24 -7.08 10.52 -13.27
N VAL A 25 -5.85 10.07 -12.99
CA VAL A 25 -5.51 8.65 -13.12
C VAL A 25 -6.14 7.85 -11.98
N LYS A 26 -6.21 6.52 -12.13
CA LYS A 26 -6.78 5.64 -11.11
C LYS A 26 -6.03 5.74 -9.79
N VAL A 27 -6.74 5.62 -8.69
CA VAL A 27 -6.16 5.57 -7.35
C VAL A 27 -6.43 4.21 -6.72
N CYS A 28 -5.35 3.48 -6.41
CA CYS A 28 -5.39 2.31 -5.56
C CYS A 28 -5.20 2.73 -4.10
N GLY A 29 -6.25 2.60 -3.29
CA GLY A 29 -6.20 2.85 -1.86
C GLY A 29 -5.59 1.67 -1.12
N VAL A 30 -4.43 1.87 -0.47
CA VAL A 30 -3.69 0.79 0.18
C VAL A 30 -4.15 0.61 1.62
N VAL A 31 -4.76 -0.53 1.91
CA VAL A 31 -5.39 -0.87 3.21
C VAL A 31 -4.74 -2.05 3.92
N LYS A 32 -3.57 -2.50 3.46
CA LYS A 32 -2.79 -3.59 4.09
C LYS A 32 -2.47 -3.31 5.57
N ALA A 33 -2.08 -4.36 6.31
CA ALA A 33 -1.72 -4.30 7.72
C ALA A 33 -2.81 -3.60 8.57
N ASN A 34 -4.05 -4.12 8.42
CA ASN A 34 -5.23 -3.57 9.07
C ASN A 34 -5.42 -2.06 8.79
N ALA A 35 -5.26 -1.65 7.51
CA ALA A 35 -5.30 -0.25 7.09
C ALA A 35 -4.32 0.62 7.89
N TYR A 36 -3.07 0.16 8.01
CA TYR A 36 -2.04 0.81 8.84
C TYR A 36 -2.50 1.00 10.30
N GLY A 37 -3.29 0.05 10.83
CA GLY A 37 -3.84 0.06 12.18
C GLY A 37 -5.14 0.86 12.35
N HIS A 38 -5.78 1.28 11.26
CA HIS A 38 -7.01 2.09 11.28
C HIS A 38 -8.31 1.26 11.17
N GLY A 39 -8.21 -0.06 11.00
CA GLY A 39 -9.37 -0.93 10.76
C GLY A 39 -9.62 -1.16 9.26
N MET A 40 -9.15 -2.31 8.75
CA MET A 40 -9.10 -2.56 7.31
C MET A 40 -10.49 -2.58 6.66
N VAL A 41 -11.46 -3.24 7.27
CA VAL A 41 -12.80 -3.41 6.71
C VAL A 41 -13.55 -2.07 6.67
N GLU A 42 -13.52 -1.31 7.76
CA GLU A 42 -14.20 -0.01 7.86
C GLU A 42 -13.60 1.01 6.90
N VAL A 43 -12.26 1.03 6.80
CA VAL A 43 -11.54 1.91 5.86
C VAL A 43 -11.84 1.51 4.42
N ALA A 44 -11.77 0.22 4.08
CA ALA A 44 -12.04 -0.26 2.73
C ALA A 44 -13.48 0.09 2.29
N ARG A 45 -14.46 -0.13 3.15
CA ARG A 45 -15.87 0.26 2.89
C ARG A 45 -16.01 1.75 2.65
N LYS A 46 -15.37 2.57 3.50
CA LYS A 46 -15.39 4.02 3.32
C LYS A 46 -14.74 4.47 2.01
N LEU A 47 -13.64 3.84 1.61
CA LEU A 47 -12.97 4.12 0.34
C LEU A 47 -13.81 3.67 -0.86
N GLU A 48 -14.48 2.52 -0.75
CA GLU A 48 -15.41 2.01 -1.77
C GLU A 48 -16.59 2.95 -1.96
N ASP A 49 -17.24 3.40 -0.87
CA ASP A 49 -18.31 4.40 -0.89
C ASP A 49 -17.86 5.73 -1.50
N ALA A 50 -16.59 6.08 -1.33
CA ALA A 50 -15.96 7.26 -1.93
C ALA A 50 -15.51 7.01 -3.38
N GLY A 51 -15.78 5.84 -3.95
CA GLY A 51 -15.51 5.49 -5.34
C GLY A 51 -14.03 5.26 -5.63
N VAL A 52 -13.28 4.61 -4.74
CA VAL A 52 -11.89 4.22 -5.01
C VAL A 52 -11.83 3.28 -6.22
N ASP A 53 -10.80 3.43 -7.07
CA ASP A 53 -10.70 2.59 -8.28
C ASP A 53 -10.20 1.17 -7.97
N TYR A 54 -9.31 1.04 -7.00
CA TYR A 54 -8.72 -0.22 -6.52
C TYR A 54 -8.46 -0.15 -5.01
N LEU A 55 -8.50 -1.31 -4.37
CA LEU A 55 -7.93 -1.52 -3.04
C LEU A 55 -6.65 -2.33 -3.14
N GLY A 56 -5.63 -1.95 -2.38
CA GLY A 56 -4.34 -2.63 -2.35
C GLY A 56 -4.07 -3.26 -0.99
N VAL A 57 -3.77 -4.55 -0.98
CA VAL A 57 -3.47 -5.32 0.23
C VAL A 57 -2.13 -6.02 0.12
N ALA A 58 -1.59 -6.50 1.25
CA ALA A 58 -0.33 -7.20 1.24
C ALA A 58 -0.48 -8.59 0.62
N ASP A 59 -1.41 -9.39 1.10
CA ASP A 59 -1.54 -10.81 0.77
C ASP A 59 -2.99 -11.22 0.45
N VAL A 60 -3.13 -12.48 0.08
CA VAL A 60 -4.44 -13.08 -0.27
C VAL A 60 -5.36 -13.16 0.95
N ALA A 61 -4.82 -13.37 2.16
CA ALA A 61 -5.65 -13.47 3.35
C ALA A 61 -6.36 -12.15 3.67
N GLU A 62 -5.66 -11.02 3.58
CA GLU A 62 -6.25 -9.68 3.70
C GLU A 62 -7.30 -9.43 2.61
N ALA A 63 -7.03 -9.85 1.37
CA ALA A 63 -7.99 -9.71 0.26
C ALA A 63 -9.28 -10.51 0.50
N LEU A 64 -9.15 -11.75 0.94
CA LEU A 64 -10.28 -12.62 1.26
C LEU A 64 -11.09 -12.11 2.46
N GLU A 65 -10.44 -11.49 3.46
CA GLU A 65 -11.14 -10.84 4.57
C GLU A 65 -12.03 -9.70 4.06
N LEU A 66 -11.54 -8.87 3.15
CA LEU A 66 -12.33 -7.80 2.53
C LEU A 66 -13.52 -8.36 1.73
N ARG A 67 -13.32 -9.43 0.94
CA ARG A 67 -14.41 -10.07 0.20
C ARG A 67 -15.49 -10.64 1.12
N ARG A 68 -15.09 -11.33 2.21
CA ARG A 68 -16.02 -11.84 3.24
C ARG A 68 -16.80 -10.71 3.93
N ALA A 69 -16.21 -9.51 4.03
CA ALA A 69 -16.88 -8.32 4.54
C ALA A 69 -17.81 -7.64 3.52
N GLY A 70 -17.92 -8.17 2.29
CA GLY A 70 -18.80 -7.64 1.25
C GLY A 70 -18.24 -6.41 0.53
N ILE A 71 -16.93 -6.29 0.40
CA ILE A 71 -16.27 -5.27 -0.42
C ILE A 71 -16.21 -5.78 -1.86
N ASP A 72 -16.78 -5.04 -2.80
CA ASP A 72 -16.87 -5.40 -4.22
C ASP A 72 -15.80 -4.71 -5.10
N ALA A 73 -15.19 -3.62 -4.62
CA ALA A 73 -14.14 -2.91 -5.34
C ALA A 73 -13.03 -3.85 -5.81
N PRO A 74 -12.36 -3.58 -6.95
CA PRO A 74 -11.19 -4.35 -7.39
C PRO A 74 -10.11 -4.39 -6.31
N ILE A 75 -9.60 -5.58 -5.99
CA ILE A 75 -8.55 -5.78 -4.98
C ILE A 75 -7.30 -6.35 -5.63
N LEU A 76 -6.16 -5.73 -5.36
CA LEU A 76 -4.83 -6.19 -5.78
C LEU A 76 -4.00 -6.62 -4.56
N ALA A 77 -3.62 -7.91 -4.50
CA ALA A 77 -2.69 -8.47 -3.53
C ALA A 77 -1.31 -8.70 -4.17
N TRP A 78 -0.20 -8.37 -3.50
CA TRP A 78 1.14 -8.38 -4.13
C TRP A 78 2.28 -9.05 -3.36
N LEU A 79 2.02 -9.59 -2.17
CA LEU A 79 2.95 -10.46 -1.44
C LEU A 79 2.29 -11.80 -1.23
N HIS A 80 2.99 -12.88 -1.58
CA HIS A 80 2.41 -14.21 -1.53
C HIS A 80 3.29 -15.16 -0.74
N ASP A 81 2.66 -16.00 0.06
CA ASP A 81 3.33 -17.11 0.74
C ASP A 81 3.92 -18.07 -0.31
N PRO A 82 5.11 -18.65 -0.07
CA PRO A 82 5.68 -19.67 -0.97
C PRO A 82 4.77 -20.89 -1.23
N HIS A 83 3.76 -21.11 -0.38
CA HIS A 83 2.80 -22.21 -0.50
C HIS A 83 1.39 -21.76 -0.88
N GLU A 84 1.21 -20.48 -1.24
CA GLU A 84 -0.10 -19.94 -1.64
C GLU A 84 -0.66 -20.67 -2.88
N MET A 85 -1.88 -21.20 -2.77
CA MET A 85 -2.52 -21.99 -3.82
C MET A 85 -3.36 -21.17 -4.81
N PHE A 86 -3.63 -19.93 -4.54
CA PHE A 86 -4.40 -18.96 -5.33
C PHE A 86 -5.84 -19.36 -5.72
N VAL A 87 -6.29 -20.58 -5.44
CA VAL A 87 -7.63 -21.07 -5.84
C VAL A 87 -8.74 -20.19 -5.24
N GLU A 88 -8.67 -19.90 -3.95
CA GLU A 88 -9.67 -19.02 -3.31
C GLU A 88 -9.57 -17.58 -3.86
N ALA A 89 -8.37 -17.07 -4.10
CA ALA A 89 -8.17 -15.74 -4.66
C ALA A 89 -8.83 -15.59 -6.03
N LEU A 90 -8.69 -16.61 -6.90
CA LEU A 90 -9.31 -16.59 -8.23
C LEU A 90 -10.83 -16.69 -8.13
N ASN A 91 -11.36 -17.51 -7.22
CA ASN A 91 -12.80 -17.65 -7.00
C ASN A 91 -13.45 -16.35 -6.55
N GLU A 92 -12.73 -15.56 -5.77
CA GLU A 92 -13.17 -14.26 -5.25
C GLU A 92 -12.76 -13.07 -6.14
N GLY A 93 -12.20 -13.34 -7.33
CA GLY A 93 -11.84 -12.29 -8.29
C GLY A 93 -10.76 -11.34 -7.79
N ILE A 94 -9.82 -11.84 -6.99
CA ILE A 94 -8.66 -11.07 -6.53
C ILE A 94 -7.64 -10.97 -7.64
N GLU A 95 -7.14 -9.77 -7.92
CA GLU A 95 -6.04 -9.55 -8.83
C GLU A 95 -4.69 -9.75 -8.11
N LEU A 96 -3.71 -10.35 -8.79
CA LEU A 96 -2.48 -10.82 -8.17
C LEU A 96 -1.25 -10.14 -8.75
N GLY A 97 -0.44 -9.53 -7.88
CA GLY A 97 0.86 -8.97 -8.23
C GLY A 97 1.95 -10.05 -8.18
N LEU A 98 2.49 -10.45 -9.33
CA LEU A 98 3.38 -11.60 -9.45
C LEU A 98 4.81 -11.16 -9.79
N ALA A 99 5.80 -11.73 -9.09
CA ALA A 99 7.18 -11.26 -9.13
C ALA A 99 8.17 -12.25 -9.80
N ASN A 100 7.75 -13.47 -10.08
CA ASN A 100 8.61 -14.53 -10.62
C ASN A 100 7.80 -15.61 -11.36
N GLU A 101 8.51 -16.50 -12.04
CA GLU A 101 7.93 -17.60 -12.82
C GLU A 101 7.17 -18.63 -11.96
N ASP A 102 7.63 -18.88 -10.73
CA ASP A 102 6.96 -19.80 -9.81
C ASP A 102 5.55 -19.30 -9.45
N HIS A 103 5.42 -18.02 -9.17
CA HIS A 103 4.10 -17.40 -8.96
C HIS A 103 3.20 -17.58 -10.18
N LEU A 104 3.71 -17.32 -11.40
CA LEU A 104 2.93 -17.50 -12.63
C LEU A 104 2.47 -18.94 -12.81
N ASN A 105 3.35 -19.92 -12.61
CA ASN A 105 3.02 -21.34 -12.73
C ASN A 105 1.95 -21.76 -11.73
N ARG A 106 2.03 -21.31 -10.48
CA ARG A 106 1.02 -21.64 -9.45
C ARG A 106 -0.32 -20.97 -9.72
N VAL A 107 -0.30 -19.73 -10.24
CA VAL A 107 -1.54 -19.05 -10.64
C VAL A 107 -2.17 -19.76 -11.85
N ALA A 108 -1.38 -20.21 -12.83
CA ALA A 108 -1.89 -21.00 -13.96
C ALA A 108 -2.52 -22.33 -13.50
N ALA A 109 -1.88 -23.04 -12.57
CA ALA A 109 -2.46 -24.26 -11.97
C ALA A 109 -3.78 -23.97 -11.25
N ALA A 110 -3.89 -22.84 -10.53
CA ALA A 110 -5.14 -22.44 -9.90
C ALA A 110 -6.21 -22.05 -10.94
N ALA A 111 -5.83 -21.42 -12.05
CA ALA A 111 -6.72 -21.12 -13.16
C ALA A 111 -7.28 -22.37 -13.82
N GLU A 112 -6.44 -23.38 -14.03
CA GLU A 112 -6.85 -24.70 -14.53
C GLU A 112 -7.86 -25.38 -13.59
N ILE A 113 -7.58 -25.40 -12.28
CA ILE A 113 -8.46 -26.00 -11.27
C ILE A 113 -9.83 -25.30 -11.21
N THR A 114 -9.82 -23.97 -11.26
CA THR A 114 -11.05 -23.16 -11.07
C THR A 114 -11.81 -22.93 -12.36
N GLY A 115 -11.20 -23.11 -13.53
CA GLY A 115 -11.73 -22.70 -14.82
C GLY A 115 -11.87 -21.20 -14.96
N ARG A 116 -11.18 -20.40 -14.13
CA ARG A 116 -11.25 -18.93 -14.13
C ARG A 116 -9.99 -18.31 -14.70
N LEU A 117 -10.16 -17.29 -15.51
CA LEU A 117 -9.06 -16.46 -16.02
C LEU A 117 -8.47 -15.65 -14.86
N ALA A 118 -7.18 -15.85 -14.58
CA ALA A 118 -6.50 -15.09 -13.52
C ALA A 118 -6.07 -13.71 -14.04
N ARG A 119 -6.46 -12.66 -13.33
CA ARG A 119 -6.07 -11.28 -13.61
C ARG A 119 -4.79 -10.97 -12.82
N VAL A 120 -3.70 -10.66 -13.53
CA VAL A 120 -2.38 -10.52 -12.91
C VAL A 120 -1.68 -9.21 -13.26
N HIS A 121 -0.85 -8.73 -12.34
CA HIS A 121 0.05 -7.61 -12.53
C HIS A 121 1.49 -8.12 -12.39
N LEU A 122 2.31 -7.93 -13.42
CA LEU A 122 3.71 -8.35 -13.39
C LEU A 122 4.56 -7.30 -12.70
N LYS A 123 5.36 -7.74 -11.72
CA LYS A 123 6.21 -6.86 -10.94
C LYS A 123 7.65 -6.95 -11.39
N VAL A 124 8.22 -5.81 -11.81
CA VAL A 124 9.65 -5.67 -12.09
C VAL A 124 10.33 -4.92 -10.94
N ASP A 125 11.54 -5.34 -10.57
CA ASP A 125 12.39 -4.58 -9.65
C ASP A 125 13.23 -3.57 -10.42
N THR A 126 13.05 -2.30 -10.09
CA THR A 126 13.75 -1.19 -10.75
C THR A 126 14.82 -0.56 -9.87
N GLY A 127 15.12 -1.16 -8.72
CA GLY A 127 16.18 -0.73 -7.82
C GLY A 127 15.83 -0.63 -6.35
N LEU A 128 14.58 -0.91 -5.95
CA LEU A 128 14.24 -1.03 -4.54
C LEU A 128 14.82 -2.29 -3.90
N ASN A 129 15.05 -3.36 -4.68
CA ASN A 129 15.66 -4.63 -4.28
C ASN A 129 14.92 -5.33 -3.11
N ARG A 130 13.59 -5.19 -3.07
CA ARG A 130 12.75 -5.82 -2.07
C ARG A 130 11.89 -6.96 -2.63
N ASN A 131 11.31 -6.76 -3.80
CA ASN A 131 10.43 -7.72 -4.48
C ASN A 131 10.20 -7.29 -5.93
N GLY A 132 10.14 -8.23 -6.85
CA GLY A 132 9.98 -8.02 -8.30
C GLY A 132 11.00 -8.83 -9.08
N ALA A 133 10.72 -9.13 -10.35
CA ALA A 133 11.68 -9.76 -11.25
C ALA A 133 12.84 -8.78 -11.50
N THR A 134 14.06 -9.25 -11.37
CA THR A 134 15.26 -8.49 -11.75
C THR A 134 15.30 -8.28 -13.25
N ALA A 135 16.15 -7.37 -13.73
CA ALA A 135 16.34 -7.16 -15.17
C ALA A 135 16.76 -8.44 -15.91
N ALA A 136 17.51 -9.33 -15.24
CA ALA A 136 17.96 -10.62 -15.82
C ALA A 136 16.81 -11.64 -15.90
N GLU A 137 15.84 -11.58 -15.01
CA GLU A 137 14.68 -12.49 -14.96
C GLU A 137 13.50 -12.00 -15.80
N TRP A 138 13.51 -10.71 -16.18
CA TRP A 138 12.35 -10.07 -16.79
C TRP A 138 11.91 -10.72 -18.10
N ASP A 139 12.86 -11.02 -19.00
CA ASP A 139 12.57 -11.68 -20.28
C ASP A 139 11.96 -13.07 -20.11
N GLY A 140 12.46 -13.86 -19.15
CA GLY A 140 11.93 -15.18 -18.81
C GLY A 140 10.47 -15.07 -18.31
N LEU A 141 10.24 -14.15 -17.38
CA LEU A 141 8.90 -13.90 -16.84
C LEU A 141 7.90 -13.48 -17.93
N LEU A 142 8.31 -12.57 -18.84
CA LEU A 142 7.46 -12.12 -19.95
C LEU A 142 7.17 -13.25 -20.94
N LYS A 143 8.15 -14.10 -21.25
CA LYS A 143 7.99 -15.25 -22.14
C LYS A 143 6.98 -16.26 -21.57
N LEU A 144 7.09 -16.57 -20.28
CA LEU A 144 6.13 -17.45 -19.59
C LEU A 144 4.74 -16.81 -19.55
N ALA A 145 4.63 -15.53 -19.17
CA ALA A 145 3.35 -14.83 -19.14
C ALA A 145 2.64 -14.87 -20.49
N ARG A 146 3.37 -14.66 -21.61
CA ARG A 146 2.80 -14.76 -22.97
C ARG A 146 2.25 -16.16 -23.28
N ALA A 147 2.97 -17.20 -22.91
CA ALA A 147 2.52 -18.58 -23.10
C ALA A 147 1.21 -18.82 -22.36
N LEU A 148 1.15 -18.41 -21.07
CA LEU A 148 -0.04 -18.58 -20.24
C LEU A 148 -1.23 -17.72 -20.70
N VAL A 149 -0.99 -16.54 -21.27
CA VAL A 149 -2.03 -15.74 -21.93
C VAL A 149 -2.59 -16.47 -23.16
N ALA A 150 -1.71 -17.03 -24.01
CA ALA A 150 -2.10 -17.77 -25.20
C ALA A 150 -2.91 -19.04 -24.87
N GLU A 151 -2.60 -19.68 -23.74
CA GLU A 151 -3.32 -20.84 -23.22
C GLU A 151 -4.65 -20.47 -22.51
N GLY A 152 -4.87 -19.19 -22.24
CA GLY A 152 -6.11 -18.70 -21.63
C GLY A 152 -6.15 -18.83 -20.10
N PHE A 153 -5.02 -19.04 -19.43
CA PHE A 153 -4.96 -19.14 -17.97
C PHE A 153 -4.88 -17.77 -17.28
N ILE A 154 -4.19 -16.81 -17.89
CA ILE A 154 -4.01 -15.49 -17.29
C ILE A 154 -4.36 -14.35 -18.25
N GLN A 155 -4.72 -13.22 -17.67
CA GLN A 155 -4.76 -11.90 -18.33
C GLN A 155 -3.77 -10.99 -17.61
N VAL A 156 -2.81 -10.43 -18.33
CA VAL A 156 -1.94 -9.39 -17.75
C VAL A 156 -2.69 -8.08 -17.76
N VAL A 157 -3.08 -7.60 -16.57
CA VAL A 157 -3.81 -6.34 -16.37
C VAL A 157 -2.83 -5.18 -16.33
N GLY A 158 -1.68 -5.39 -15.67
CA GLY A 158 -0.72 -4.31 -15.50
C GLY A 158 0.72 -4.75 -15.29
N ILE A 159 1.59 -3.75 -15.38
CA ILE A 159 3.00 -3.84 -15.00
C ILE A 159 3.29 -2.84 -13.91
N PHE A 160 4.04 -3.23 -12.89
CA PHE A 160 4.33 -2.35 -11.79
C PHE A 160 5.71 -2.52 -11.16
N SER A 161 6.12 -1.48 -10.45
CA SER A 161 7.28 -1.47 -9.58
C SER A 161 7.02 -0.60 -8.35
N HIS A 162 8.07 -0.21 -7.65
CA HIS A 162 7.97 0.64 -6.47
C HIS A 162 9.27 1.43 -6.32
N LEU A 163 9.17 2.73 -6.06
CA LEU A 163 10.34 3.59 -5.85
C LEU A 163 10.95 3.37 -4.47
N SER A 164 12.23 3.62 -4.35
CA SER A 164 12.96 3.51 -3.08
C SER A 164 12.78 4.73 -2.17
N SER A 165 12.36 5.87 -2.73
CA SER A 165 12.25 7.13 -2.02
C SER A 165 13.55 7.56 -1.31
N THR A 166 14.69 7.25 -1.94
CA THR A 166 16.02 7.53 -1.41
C THR A 166 16.47 8.98 -1.73
N GLY A 167 15.98 9.53 -2.85
CA GLY A 167 16.27 10.87 -3.33
C GLY A 167 16.01 11.00 -4.82
N GLU A 168 15.95 12.23 -5.31
CA GLU A 168 15.50 12.55 -6.67
C GLU A 168 16.31 11.80 -7.75
N ALA A 169 17.64 11.77 -7.64
CA ALA A 169 18.49 11.14 -8.66
C ALA A 169 18.22 9.63 -8.76
N GLU A 170 18.08 8.94 -7.63
CA GLU A 170 17.81 7.51 -7.59
C GLU A 170 16.39 7.19 -8.05
N ASP A 171 15.41 7.98 -7.64
CA ASP A 171 14.03 7.80 -8.04
C ASP A 171 13.83 8.04 -9.55
N LEU A 172 14.48 9.05 -10.12
CA LEU A 172 14.47 9.28 -11.57
C LEU A 172 15.11 8.12 -12.33
N ALA A 173 16.24 7.59 -11.87
CA ALA A 173 16.88 6.42 -12.47
C ALA A 173 15.98 5.16 -12.40
N GLN A 174 15.22 4.99 -11.32
CA GLN A 174 14.24 3.90 -11.18
C GLN A 174 13.05 4.09 -12.13
N ILE A 175 12.59 5.32 -12.33
CA ILE A 175 11.54 5.64 -13.32
C ILE A 175 12.01 5.29 -14.75
N GLU A 176 13.26 5.62 -15.12
CA GLU A 176 13.83 5.27 -16.42
C GLU A 176 13.93 3.75 -16.61
N ARG A 177 14.38 3.01 -15.58
CA ARG A 177 14.43 1.53 -15.61
C ARG A 177 13.02 0.93 -15.75
N PHE A 178 12.02 1.52 -15.09
CA PHE A 178 10.63 1.09 -15.22
C PHE A 178 10.12 1.30 -16.64
N ASN A 179 10.37 2.47 -17.23
CA ASN A 179 9.98 2.74 -18.61
C ASN A 179 10.62 1.74 -19.58
N ALA A 180 11.92 1.47 -19.42
CA ALA A 180 12.62 0.48 -20.25
C ALA A 180 12.00 -0.93 -20.11
N ALA A 181 11.71 -1.37 -18.90
CA ALA A 181 11.05 -2.67 -18.66
C ALA A 181 9.64 -2.74 -19.26
N VAL A 182 8.89 -1.66 -19.24
CA VAL A 182 7.58 -1.56 -19.88
C VAL A 182 7.70 -1.67 -21.41
N GLU A 183 8.69 -1.03 -22.03
CA GLU A 183 8.89 -1.16 -23.48
C GLU A 183 9.29 -2.60 -23.89
N VAL A 184 10.19 -3.25 -23.13
CA VAL A 184 10.50 -4.67 -23.35
C VAL A 184 9.25 -5.55 -23.28
N ALA A 185 8.34 -5.28 -22.32
CA ALA A 185 7.09 -6.02 -22.22
C ALA A 185 6.17 -5.78 -23.44
N ARG A 186 6.08 -4.56 -23.95
CA ARG A 186 5.32 -4.22 -25.17
C ARG A 186 5.91 -4.89 -26.40
N GLU A 187 7.22 -4.80 -26.57
CA GLU A 187 7.94 -5.43 -27.67
C GLU A 187 7.79 -6.95 -27.65
N SER A 188 7.65 -7.54 -26.46
CA SER A 188 7.33 -8.97 -26.32
C SER A 188 5.94 -9.35 -26.85
N GLY A 189 5.07 -8.39 -27.12
CA GLY A 189 3.70 -8.59 -27.61
C GLY A 189 2.66 -8.77 -26.52
N LEU A 190 3.00 -8.58 -25.22
CA LEU A 190 2.02 -8.55 -24.14
C LEU A 190 1.14 -7.31 -24.22
N GLN A 191 -0.16 -7.53 -24.00
CA GLN A 191 -1.14 -6.45 -23.86
C GLN A 191 -1.43 -6.25 -22.38
N PHE A 192 -1.46 -5.01 -21.92
CA PHE A 192 -1.81 -4.61 -20.56
C PHE A 192 -2.34 -3.17 -20.55
N GLU A 193 -3.20 -2.87 -19.60
CA GLU A 193 -3.91 -1.58 -19.52
C GLU A 193 -3.26 -0.62 -18.51
N LEU A 194 -2.65 -1.17 -17.46
CA LEU A 194 -2.19 -0.39 -16.31
C LEU A 194 -0.67 -0.44 -16.17
N ARG A 195 -0.08 0.72 -15.99
CA ARG A 195 1.25 0.87 -15.42
C ARG A 195 1.09 1.57 -14.08
N HIS A 196 1.76 1.07 -13.05
CA HIS A 196 1.74 1.72 -11.75
C HIS A 196 3.06 1.57 -11.00
N LEU A 197 3.68 2.68 -10.69
CA LEU A 197 4.99 2.75 -10.05
C LEU A 197 4.92 3.40 -8.67
N THR A 198 4.29 4.57 -8.60
CA THR A 198 4.37 5.47 -7.45
C THR A 198 3.43 5.09 -6.32
N ALA A 199 3.94 5.29 -5.10
CA ALA A 199 3.17 5.35 -3.86
C ALA A 199 2.83 6.81 -3.51
N SER A 200 2.51 7.12 -2.25
CA SER A 200 2.11 8.46 -1.82
C SER A 200 3.16 9.54 -2.12
N ASP A 201 4.43 9.24 -1.87
CA ASP A 201 5.57 10.12 -2.07
C ASP A 201 5.82 10.43 -3.56
N GLY A 202 5.99 9.40 -4.36
CA GLY A 202 6.22 9.54 -5.80
C GLY A 202 5.03 10.19 -6.52
N SER A 203 3.79 9.94 -6.06
CA SER A 203 2.60 10.60 -6.60
C SER A 203 2.58 12.10 -6.38
N LEU A 204 3.25 12.57 -5.33
CA LEU A 204 3.35 14.01 -5.02
C LEU A 204 4.54 14.67 -5.71
N ASN A 205 5.66 13.96 -5.86
CA ASN A 205 6.92 14.52 -6.35
C ASN A 205 7.16 14.31 -7.85
N TYR A 206 6.62 13.24 -8.44
CA TYR A 206 6.92 12.85 -9.82
C TYR A 206 5.65 12.67 -10.66
N PRO A 207 4.94 13.76 -11.04
CA PRO A 207 3.71 13.68 -11.84
C PRO A 207 3.88 12.88 -13.14
N GLN A 208 5.07 12.91 -13.75
CA GLN A 208 5.39 12.17 -14.99
C GLN A 208 5.42 10.65 -14.80
N SER A 209 5.42 10.14 -13.56
CA SER A 209 5.47 8.71 -13.22
C SER A 209 4.19 8.17 -12.59
N GLN A 210 3.10 8.93 -12.65
CA GLN A 210 1.80 8.49 -12.14
C GLN A 210 1.16 7.42 -13.03
N TYR A 211 1.46 7.44 -14.33
CA TYR A 211 0.93 6.53 -15.36
C TYR A 211 -0.60 6.40 -15.29
N GLU A 212 -1.13 5.18 -15.42
CA GLU A 212 -2.57 4.94 -15.39
C GLU A 212 -3.12 4.74 -13.97
N MET A 213 -2.25 4.43 -12.97
CA MET A 213 -2.68 4.25 -11.58
C MET A 213 -1.56 4.60 -10.59
N VAL A 214 -1.96 5.25 -9.49
CA VAL A 214 -1.10 5.48 -8.31
C VAL A 214 -1.58 4.64 -7.13
N ARG A 215 -0.65 4.21 -6.24
CA ARG A 215 -0.98 3.41 -5.06
C ARG A 215 -0.75 4.21 -3.80
N VAL A 216 -1.80 4.76 -3.24
CA VAL A 216 -1.74 5.69 -2.11
C VAL A 216 -1.95 4.93 -0.80
N GLY A 217 -0.95 5.00 0.08
CA GLY A 217 -0.99 4.42 1.42
C GLY A 217 -1.03 5.52 2.49
N VAL A 218 0.12 5.91 3.00
CA VAL A 218 0.24 6.82 4.17
C VAL A 218 -0.53 8.13 4.02
N ALA A 219 -0.63 8.67 2.81
CA ALA A 219 -1.36 9.90 2.55
C ALA A 219 -2.89 9.75 2.76
N LEU A 220 -3.46 8.54 2.56
CA LEU A 220 -4.89 8.30 2.88
C LEU A 220 -5.17 8.49 4.37
N TYR A 221 -4.21 8.14 5.22
CA TYR A 221 -4.33 8.27 6.67
C TYR A 221 -3.93 9.66 7.17
N GLY A 222 -3.66 10.58 6.24
CA GLY A 222 -3.35 11.97 6.55
C GLY A 222 -1.95 12.19 7.07
N LEU A 223 -1.01 11.29 6.74
CA LEU A 223 0.41 11.43 7.09
C LEU A 223 1.20 11.92 5.88
N SER A 224 2.13 12.86 6.13
CA SER A 224 3.11 13.24 5.11
C SER A 224 4.05 12.06 4.83
N PRO A 225 4.32 11.71 3.57
CA PRO A 225 5.35 10.73 3.24
C PRO A 225 6.78 11.28 3.39
N PHE A 226 6.96 12.56 3.70
CA PHE A 226 8.24 13.25 3.82
C PHE A 226 8.49 13.67 5.26
N ALA A 227 9.70 13.40 5.78
CA ALA A 227 10.06 13.68 7.16
C ALA A 227 10.05 15.18 7.51
N ASP A 228 10.44 16.01 6.55
CA ASP A 228 10.63 17.45 6.75
C ASP A 228 9.39 18.28 6.38
N HIS A 229 8.28 17.64 6.01
CA HIS A 229 7.06 18.28 5.59
C HIS A 229 5.84 17.83 6.39
N HIS A 230 5.01 18.78 6.75
CA HIS A 230 3.76 18.49 7.47
C HIS A 230 2.61 18.13 6.51
N SER A 231 1.72 17.26 6.99
CA SER A 231 0.51 16.85 6.23
C SER A 231 -0.32 18.01 5.69
N LYS A 232 -0.38 19.13 6.43
CA LYS A 232 -1.09 20.34 6.05
C LYS A 232 -0.59 20.97 4.73
N GLU A 233 0.69 20.83 4.42
CA GLU A 233 1.29 21.39 3.19
C GLU A 233 0.75 20.68 1.95
N TYR A 234 0.32 19.44 2.12
CA TYR A 234 -0.31 18.64 1.08
C TYR A 234 -1.85 18.68 1.13
N GLY A 235 -2.42 19.39 2.09
CA GLY A 235 -3.88 19.48 2.31
C GLY A 235 -4.46 18.21 2.93
N LEU A 236 -3.62 17.37 3.54
CA LEU A 236 -4.05 16.11 4.16
C LEU A 236 -4.54 16.32 5.60
N ARG A 237 -5.47 15.47 6.04
CA ARG A 237 -6.05 15.47 7.38
C ARG A 237 -5.68 14.18 8.10
N PRO A 238 -4.96 14.21 9.25
CA PRO A 238 -4.73 13.01 10.06
C PRO A 238 -6.04 12.32 10.44
N ALA A 239 -6.09 11.01 10.21
CA ALA A 239 -7.30 10.22 10.44
C ALA A 239 -7.34 9.56 11.82
N MET A 240 -6.22 9.48 12.54
CA MET A 240 -6.15 8.84 13.85
C MET A 240 -5.87 9.86 14.94
N THR A 241 -6.65 9.79 16.03
CA THR A 241 -6.41 10.54 17.26
C THR A 241 -6.33 9.59 18.45
N ALA A 242 -5.23 9.62 19.19
CA ALA A 242 -5.10 8.90 20.45
C ALA A 242 -5.50 9.82 21.62
N THR A 243 -6.41 9.35 22.47
CA THR A 243 -6.85 10.07 23.65
C THR A 243 -6.69 9.22 24.91
N ALA A 244 -6.44 9.89 26.04
CA ALA A 244 -6.43 9.22 27.33
C ALA A 244 -6.82 10.21 28.44
N ASN A 245 -7.53 9.71 29.47
CA ASN A 245 -7.86 10.50 30.65
C ASN A 245 -6.65 10.57 31.57
N VAL A 246 -6.37 11.77 32.10
CA VAL A 246 -5.42 11.94 33.19
C VAL A 246 -5.97 11.27 34.43
N THR A 247 -5.23 10.33 35.02
CA THR A 247 -5.68 9.55 36.18
C THR A 247 -5.29 10.17 37.51
N GLN A 248 -4.20 10.95 37.53
CA GLN A 248 -3.72 11.66 38.71
C GLN A 248 -2.98 12.92 38.31
N VAL A 249 -3.16 13.96 39.12
CA VAL A 249 -2.36 15.19 39.05
C VAL A 249 -1.79 15.47 40.42
N LYS A 250 -0.49 15.80 40.52
CA LYS A 250 0.17 16.18 41.78
C LYS A 250 1.23 17.24 41.55
N ARG A 251 1.43 18.10 42.54
CA ARG A 251 2.58 19.00 42.60
C ARG A 251 3.76 18.35 43.30
N VAL A 252 4.95 18.57 42.77
CA VAL A 252 6.20 18.11 43.34
C VAL A 252 7.24 19.24 43.36
N PRO A 253 8.10 19.32 44.39
CA PRO A 253 9.18 20.32 44.47
C PRO A 253 10.23 20.16 43.38
N ALA A 254 11.13 21.13 43.28
CA ALA A 254 12.35 21.01 42.49
C ALA A 254 13.26 19.89 43.01
N GLY A 255 13.95 19.20 42.11
CA GLY A 255 14.92 18.15 42.46
C GLY A 255 14.32 16.74 42.60
N GLU A 256 13.00 16.59 42.59
CA GLU A 256 12.34 15.31 42.76
C GLU A 256 12.50 14.41 41.51
N GLY A 257 12.77 13.12 41.76
CA GLY A 257 12.86 12.11 40.70
C GLY A 257 11.51 11.65 40.23
N VAL A 258 11.35 11.41 38.91
CA VAL A 258 10.12 10.96 38.30
C VAL A 258 10.27 9.53 37.84
N SER A 259 9.39 8.60 38.33
CA SER A 259 9.30 7.19 37.95
C SER A 259 10.60 6.40 38.19
N TYR A 260 10.69 5.19 37.61
CA TYR A 260 11.83 4.30 37.83
C TYR A 260 13.15 4.88 37.31
N GLY A 261 14.23 4.68 38.08
CA GLY A 261 15.58 5.09 37.72
C GLY A 261 15.84 6.60 37.73
N TYR A 262 14.80 7.41 38.03
CA TYR A 262 14.90 8.88 38.08
C TYR A 262 15.60 9.50 36.85
N MET A 263 15.31 8.98 35.66
CA MET A 263 15.86 9.48 34.39
C MET A 263 15.51 10.94 34.14
N HIS A 264 14.42 11.41 34.76
CA HIS A 264 14.05 12.81 34.80
C HIS A 264 13.96 13.30 36.23
N ARG A 265 14.48 14.50 36.52
CA ARG A 265 14.31 15.23 37.77
C ARG A 265 13.71 16.60 37.47
N THR A 266 12.80 17.02 38.32
CA THR A 266 12.13 18.33 38.20
C THR A 266 13.16 19.47 38.40
N ALA A 267 13.27 20.39 37.45
CA ALA A 267 14.14 21.56 37.52
C ALA A 267 13.58 22.65 38.45
N ALA A 268 12.27 22.69 38.62
CA ALA A 268 11.51 23.63 39.47
C ALA A 268 10.32 22.93 40.08
N GLU A 269 9.57 23.59 40.97
CA GLU A 269 8.27 23.11 41.42
C GLU A 269 7.37 22.89 40.18
N THR A 270 6.84 21.68 40.03
CA THR A 270 6.18 21.24 38.79
C THR A 270 4.92 20.46 39.11
N THR A 271 3.95 20.53 38.21
CA THR A 271 2.77 19.68 38.21
C THR A 271 2.99 18.47 37.32
N LEU A 272 2.92 17.26 37.91
CA LEU A 272 2.96 15.99 37.19
C LEU A 272 1.55 15.49 36.92
N ALA A 273 1.29 15.02 35.70
CA ALA A 273 0.05 14.35 35.31
C ALA A 273 0.36 12.90 34.91
N LEU A 274 -0.31 11.95 35.51
CA LEU A 274 -0.23 10.54 35.15
C LEU A 274 -1.25 10.22 34.06
N VAL A 275 -0.75 9.82 32.90
CA VAL A 275 -1.54 9.39 31.73
C VAL A 275 -1.34 7.89 31.54
N PRO A 276 -2.40 7.05 31.53
CA PRO A 276 -2.29 5.59 31.50
C PRO A 276 -2.03 5.06 30.09
N VAL A 277 -0.95 5.49 29.45
CA VAL A 277 -0.52 5.09 28.10
C VAL A 277 0.95 4.71 28.12
N GLY A 278 1.33 3.71 27.34
CA GLY A 278 2.73 3.34 27.10
C GLY A 278 3.18 2.05 27.78
N TYR A 279 2.31 1.33 28.48
CA TYR A 279 2.66 0.08 29.16
C TYR A 279 2.30 -1.19 28.36
N ALA A 280 1.49 -1.12 27.37
CA ALA A 280 1.15 -2.17 26.38
C ALA A 280 0.02 -1.66 25.49
#